data_579cfa6f4806c7a12b1cbc5b0ee06f94
#
_entry.id   579cfa6f4806c7a12b1cbc5b0ee06f94
#
_cell.length_a   1.000
_cell.length_b   1.000
_cell.length_c   1.000
_cell.angle_alpha   90.00
_cell.angle_beta   90.00
_cell.angle_gamma   90.00
#
_symmetry.space_group_name_H-M   'P 1'
#
loop_
_entity.id
_entity.type
_entity.pdbx_description
1 polymer ?
#
loop_
_entity_poly.entity_id
_entity_poly.type
_entity_poly.pdbx_seq_one_letter_code
_entity_poly.pdbx_strand_id
1 'polypeptide(L)'
;MKVIAESGSTTTEWVLVDGKNVLERSFTEGINPFFQTRREISHSIRLNLPETFFKKRWERVYFYGAGCANLDKKNILEASLVAQFKTPISAESDLLAAARGLLIDKPGIACILGTGSNSCLYDGERIIKNVRSAGYILGDEGSGAAMGRRFLSDYLKNLTPKDLCDAFHEKFKVTPDEIMDSIYNHPFPNRSLSTFSYFLKAVSYTHLRAHETGRNL
;
A
#
# COMPACT_ATOMS: atom_id res chain seq x y z
N MET A 1 -22.59 1.40 15.51
CA MET A 1 -22.00 1.60 14.16
C MET A 1 -20.56 2.08 14.29
N LYS A 2 -19.65 1.58 13.46
CA LYS A 2 -18.21 1.88 13.47
C LYS A 2 -17.74 2.17 12.05
N VAL A 3 -16.69 2.96 11.94
CA VAL A 3 -15.95 3.12 10.67
C VAL A 3 -14.65 2.34 10.80
N ILE A 4 -14.34 1.56 9.79
CA ILE A 4 -13.06 0.84 9.68
C ILE A 4 -12.39 1.34 8.40
N ALA A 5 -11.12 1.70 8.50
CA ALA A 5 -10.31 2.10 7.36
C ALA A 5 -9.04 1.26 7.30
N GLU A 6 -8.69 0.80 6.11
CA GLU A 6 -7.41 0.19 5.81
C GLU A 6 -6.70 1.04 4.75
N SER A 7 -5.49 1.46 5.03
CA SER A 7 -4.72 2.36 4.19
C SER A 7 -3.38 1.77 3.81
N GLY A 8 -3.33 1.28 2.59
CA GLY A 8 -2.07 0.96 1.93
C GLY A 8 -1.36 2.23 1.40
N SER A 9 -0.24 2.02 0.71
CA SER A 9 0.54 3.14 0.13
C SER A 9 -0.21 3.92 -0.95
N THR A 10 -1.16 3.31 -1.64
CA THR A 10 -1.81 3.89 -2.82
C THR A 10 -3.27 4.25 -2.56
N THR A 11 -3.99 3.43 -1.82
CA THR A 11 -5.43 3.53 -1.62
C THR A 11 -5.78 3.32 -0.17
N THR A 12 -6.80 4.02 0.32
CA THR A 12 -7.48 3.76 1.60
C THR A 12 -8.89 3.27 1.31
N GLU A 13 -9.23 2.10 1.80
CA GLU A 13 -10.61 1.60 1.83
C GLU A 13 -11.26 2.02 3.15
N TRP A 14 -12.46 2.59 3.07
CA TRP A 14 -13.30 3.00 4.19
C TRP A 14 -14.56 2.15 4.20
N VAL A 15 -14.90 1.59 5.35
CA VAL A 15 -16.07 0.74 5.51
C VAL A 15 -16.88 1.20 6.71
N LEU A 16 -18.17 1.49 6.48
CA LEU A 16 -19.13 1.73 7.53
C LEU A 16 -19.81 0.42 7.89
N VAL A 17 -19.74 0.03 9.17
CA VAL A 17 -20.28 -1.26 9.63
C VAL A 17 -21.25 -1.09 10.80
N ASP A 18 -22.27 -1.97 10.80
CA ASP A 18 -23.17 -2.17 11.95
C ASP A 18 -23.20 -3.65 12.32
N GLY A 19 -22.57 -3.98 13.45
CA GLY A 19 -22.28 -5.35 13.82
C GLY A 19 -21.44 -6.06 12.75
N LYS A 20 -22.00 -7.07 12.09
CA LYS A 20 -21.37 -7.82 10.98
C LYS A 20 -21.73 -7.29 9.59
N ASN A 21 -22.65 -6.33 9.51
CA ASN A 21 -23.17 -5.85 8.23
C ASN A 21 -22.33 -4.68 7.73
N VAL A 22 -21.87 -4.76 6.50
CA VAL A 22 -21.27 -3.65 5.77
C VAL A 22 -22.40 -2.81 5.19
N LEU A 23 -22.47 -1.54 5.60
CA LEU A 23 -23.49 -0.60 5.15
C LEU A 23 -23.02 0.20 3.95
N GLU A 24 -21.75 0.61 3.93
CA GLU A 24 -21.19 1.42 2.85
C GLU A 24 -19.68 1.18 2.73
N ARG A 25 -19.18 1.27 1.51
CA ARG A 25 -17.73 1.24 1.17
C ARG A 25 -17.37 2.47 0.36
N SER A 26 -16.21 3.03 0.62
CA SER A 26 -15.64 4.13 -0.15
C SER A 26 -14.13 3.98 -0.25
N PHE A 27 -13.55 4.61 -1.27
CA PHE A 27 -12.11 4.58 -1.51
C PHE A 27 -11.58 6.00 -1.65
N THR A 28 -10.44 6.25 -1.02
CA THR A 28 -9.68 7.49 -1.16
C THR A 28 -8.22 7.18 -1.46
N GLU A 29 -7.41 8.19 -1.71
CA GLU A 29 -5.97 8.00 -1.79
C GLU A 29 -5.38 7.43 -0.50
N GLY A 30 -4.29 6.71 -0.63
CA GLY A 30 -3.54 6.15 0.50
C GLY A 30 -3.03 7.25 1.44
N ILE A 31 -3.21 7.04 2.71
CA ILE A 31 -2.79 7.96 3.77
C ILE A 31 -1.52 7.42 4.42
N ASN A 32 -0.45 8.22 4.37
CA ASN A 32 0.80 7.88 5.02
C ASN A 32 1.41 9.11 5.72
N PRO A 33 1.41 9.15 7.06
CA PRO A 33 1.89 10.29 7.83
C PRO A 33 3.42 10.50 7.77
N PHE A 34 4.18 9.62 7.10
CA PHE A 34 5.59 9.90 6.79
C PHE A 34 5.76 10.90 5.64
N PHE A 35 4.79 10.96 4.73
CA PHE A 35 4.85 11.79 3.52
C PHE A 35 3.80 12.89 3.50
N GLN A 36 2.84 12.89 4.43
CA GLN A 36 1.73 13.83 4.46
C GLN A 36 1.65 14.52 5.81
N THR A 37 1.39 15.82 5.77
CA THR A 37 1.12 16.62 6.96
C THR A 37 -0.31 16.39 7.47
N ARG A 38 -0.56 16.78 8.73
CA ARG A 38 -1.90 16.77 9.31
C ARG A 38 -2.94 17.50 8.46
N ARG A 39 -2.56 18.64 7.86
CA ARG A 39 -3.44 19.46 7.01
C ARG A 39 -3.80 18.74 5.72
N GLU A 40 -2.82 18.14 5.06
CA GLU A 40 -3.04 17.38 3.82
C GLU A 40 -3.92 16.16 4.06
N ILE A 41 -3.67 15.38 5.11
CA ILE A 41 -4.51 14.23 5.48
C ILE A 41 -5.95 14.68 5.74
N SER A 42 -6.16 15.69 6.59
CA SER A 42 -7.50 16.21 6.90
C SER A 42 -8.23 16.72 5.68
N HIS A 43 -7.52 17.42 4.79
CA HIS A 43 -8.09 18.00 3.57
C HIS A 43 -8.47 16.90 2.56
N SER A 44 -7.59 15.92 2.34
CA SER A 44 -7.86 14.79 1.47
C SER A 44 -9.09 13.99 1.90
N ILE A 45 -9.19 13.66 3.20
CA ILE A 45 -10.36 12.95 3.75
C ILE A 45 -11.64 13.75 3.53
N ARG A 46 -11.62 15.04 3.83
CA ARG A 46 -12.81 15.91 3.72
C ARG A 46 -13.32 16.04 2.29
N LEU A 47 -12.42 16.08 1.31
CA LEU A 47 -12.80 16.27 -0.09
C LEU A 47 -13.23 14.97 -0.78
N ASN A 48 -12.64 13.85 -0.40
CA ASN A 48 -12.76 12.61 -1.17
C ASN A 48 -13.64 11.54 -0.50
N LEU A 49 -13.89 11.66 0.81
CA LEU A 49 -14.75 10.71 1.51
C LEU A 49 -16.21 11.21 1.50
N PRO A 50 -17.21 10.37 1.16
CA PRO A 50 -18.62 10.76 1.15
C PRO A 50 -19.10 11.31 2.48
N GLU A 51 -20.03 12.28 2.44
CA GLU A 51 -20.60 12.92 3.63
C GLU A 51 -21.26 11.93 4.59
N THR A 52 -21.73 10.81 4.10
CA THR A 52 -22.34 9.74 4.91
C THR A 52 -21.42 9.28 6.04
N PHE A 53 -20.11 9.30 5.82
CA PHE A 53 -19.10 8.97 6.83
C PHE A 53 -18.95 10.05 7.92
N PHE A 54 -19.51 11.24 7.75
CA PHE A 54 -19.41 12.37 8.69
C PHE A 54 -20.75 12.78 9.31
N LYS A 55 -21.88 12.24 8.85
CA LYS A 55 -23.24 12.66 9.24
C LYS A 55 -23.58 12.46 10.71
N LYS A 56 -22.90 11.54 11.37
CA LYS A 56 -23.13 11.21 12.79
C LYS A 56 -21.81 11.06 13.50
N ARG A 57 -21.88 11.08 14.84
CA ARG A 57 -20.80 10.54 15.66
C ARG A 57 -20.91 9.03 15.68
N TRP A 58 -19.86 8.38 15.28
CA TRP A 58 -19.75 6.94 15.35
C TRP A 58 -19.30 6.49 16.74
N GLU A 59 -19.47 5.23 17.08
CA GLU A 59 -18.95 4.67 18.31
C GLU A 59 -17.41 4.79 18.35
N ARG A 60 -16.74 4.46 17.24
CA ARG A 60 -15.30 4.56 17.05
C ARG A 60 -14.93 4.49 15.57
N VAL A 61 -13.83 5.12 15.21
CA VAL A 61 -13.15 4.93 13.94
C VAL A 61 -11.89 4.09 14.19
N TYR A 62 -11.78 2.96 13.53
CA TYR A 62 -10.60 2.12 13.50
C TYR A 62 -9.86 2.38 12.20
N PHE A 63 -8.62 2.84 12.30
CA PHE A 63 -7.78 3.10 11.15
C PHE A 63 -6.55 2.20 11.21
N TYR A 64 -6.29 1.48 10.13
CA TYR A 64 -5.11 0.65 9.97
C TYR A 64 -4.30 1.18 8.79
N GLY A 65 -3.04 1.55 9.01
CA GLY A 65 -2.28 2.15 7.93
C GLY A 65 -0.77 2.06 8.08
N ALA A 66 -0.10 2.19 6.94
CA ALA A 66 1.34 2.28 6.89
C ALA A 66 1.84 3.46 7.73
N GLY A 67 2.91 3.25 8.46
CA GLY A 67 3.52 4.27 9.33
C GLY A 67 2.90 4.41 10.72
N CYS A 68 1.77 3.77 11.02
CA CYS A 68 1.12 3.84 12.35
C CYS A 68 1.86 3.07 13.45
N ALA A 69 2.91 2.34 13.13
CA ALA A 69 3.79 1.73 14.13
C ALA A 69 4.69 2.77 14.85
N ASN A 70 4.89 3.96 14.27
CA ASN A 70 5.61 5.07 14.90
C ASN A 70 4.63 5.96 15.67
N LEU A 71 4.92 6.19 16.96
CA LEU A 71 4.02 6.91 17.87
C LEU A 71 3.74 8.36 17.40
N ASP A 72 4.76 9.10 16.95
CA ASP A 72 4.59 10.47 16.50
C ASP A 72 3.72 10.53 15.24
N LYS A 73 3.92 9.60 14.31
CA LYS A 73 3.14 9.50 13.08
C LYS A 73 1.70 9.06 13.35
N LYS A 74 1.50 8.13 14.29
CA LYS A 74 0.19 7.73 14.79
C LYS A 74 -0.56 8.94 15.37
N ASN A 75 0.08 9.75 16.21
CA ASN A 75 -0.52 10.94 16.81
C ASN A 75 -0.94 11.98 15.74
N ILE A 76 -0.13 12.20 14.72
CA ILE A 76 -0.48 13.08 13.60
C ILE A 76 -1.75 12.58 12.90
N LEU A 77 -1.82 11.30 12.62
CA LEU A 77 -2.95 10.67 11.96
C LEU A 77 -4.22 10.73 12.82
N GLU A 78 -4.15 10.32 14.09
CA GLU A 78 -5.28 10.37 15.01
C GLU A 78 -5.82 11.77 15.16
N ALA A 79 -4.96 12.79 15.32
CA ALA A 79 -5.36 14.18 15.38
C ALA A 79 -6.04 14.67 14.09
N SER A 80 -5.58 14.18 12.92
CA SER A 80 -6.20 14.48 11.62
C SER A 80 -7.61 13.89 11.52
N LEU A 81 -7.76 12.63 11.91
CA LEU A 81 -9.04 11.91 11.87
C LEU A 81 -10.04 12.44 12.90
N VAL A 82 -9.61 12.71 14.15
CA VAL A 82 -10.47 13.30 15.18
C VAL A 82 -11.05 14.63 14.71
N ALA A 83 -10.26 15.46 14.05
CA ALA A 83 -10.70 16.75 13.53
C ALA A 83 -11.86 16.62 12.52
N GLN A 84 -11.89 15.53 11.74
CA GLN A 84 -12.92 15.29 10.71
C GLN A 84 -14.13 14.54 11.30
N PHE A 85 -13.90 13.42 11.98
CA PHE A 85 -14.98 12.53 12.44
C PHE A 85 -15.60 12.95 13.77
N LYS A 86 -14.92 13.77 14.58
CA LYS A 86 -15.33 14.15 15.95
C LYS A 86 -15.73 12.93 16.81
N THR A 87 -15.04 11.84 16.60
CA THR A 87 -15.28 10.51 17.14
C THR A 87 -13.96 9.96 17.68
N PRO A 88 -13.96 9.13 18.73
CA PRO A 88 -12.73 8.45 19.18
C PRO A 88 -12.09 7.64 18.05
N ILE A 89 -10.79 7.82 17.86
CA ILE A 89 -9.99 7.12 16.85
C ILE A 89 -9.12 6.07 17.52
N SER A 90 -8.92 4.97 16.83
CA SER A 90 -7.91 3.96 17.16
C SER A 90 -7.10 3.69 15.90
N ALA A 91 -5.89 4.21 15.83
CA ALA A 91 -4.99 3.99 14.70
C ALA A 91 -3.98 2.89 15.03
N GLU A 92 -3.80 1.95 14.12
CA GLU A 92 -2.87 0.83 14.24
C GLU A 92 -2.18 0.57 12.88
N SER A 93 -1.14 -0.27 12.88
CA SER A 93 -0.47 -0.61 11.63
C SER A 93 -1.35 -1.46 10.72
N ASP A 94 -1.20 -1.29 9.41
CA ASP A 94 -1.77 -2.13 8.35
C ASP A 94 -1.44 -3.62 8.56
N LEU A 95 -0.22 -3.90 9.03
CA LEU A 95 0.22 -5.26 9.35
C LEU A 95 -0.61 -5.92 10.45
N LEU A 96 -1.10 -5.15 11.45
CA LEU A 96 -2.01 -5.66 12.47
C LEU A 96 -3.40 -5.95 11.88
N ALA A 97 -3.87 -5.16 10.90
CA ALA A 97 -5.10 -5.46 10.18
C ALA A 97 -4.97 -6.79 9.41
N ALA A 98 -3.86 -6.98 8.69
CA ALA A 98 -3.58 -8.22 7.97
C ALA A 98 -3.55 -9.42 8.92
N ALA A 99 -2.87 -9.30 10.06
CA ALA A 99 -2.81 -10.38 11.07
C ALA A 99 -4.19 -10.71 11.62
N ARG A 100 -4.97 -9.72 12.03
CA ARG A 100 -6.34 -9.90 12.54
C ARG A 100 -7.29 -10.46 11.48
N GLY A 101 -7.18 -10.00 10.24
CA GLY A 101 -8.03 -10.47 9.14
C GLY A 101 -7.74 -11.91 8.70
N LEU A 102 -6.48 -12.32 8.70
CA LEU A 102 -6.05 -13.65 8.25
C LEU A 102 -6.08 -14.69 9.36
N LEU A 103 -5.66 -14.34 10.55
CA LEU A 103 -5.41 -15.27 11.64
C LEU A 103 -6.51 -15.23 12.71
N ILE A 104 -7.29 -14.14 12.75
CA ILE A 104 -8.35 -13.87 13.73
C ILE A 104 -7.76 -13.85 15.15
N ASP A 105 -7.90 -14.93 15.90
CA ASP A 105 -7.40 -15.14 17.27
C ASP A 105 -6.31 -16.21 17.37
N LYS A 106 -5.83 -16.72 16.22
CA LYS A 106 -4.81 -17.77 16.19
C LYS A 106 -3.41 -17.18 16.05
N PRO A 107 -2.40 -17.73 16.72
CA PRO A 107 -1.02 -17.35 16.48
C PRO A 107 -0.57 -17.76 15.08
N GLY A 108 0.31 -16.95 14.47
CA GLY A 108 0.83 -17.23 13.13
C GLY A 108 1.67 -16.10 12.57
N ILE A 109 2.09 -16.26 11.32
CA ILE A 109 2.81 -15.24 10.56
C ILE A 109 1.84 -14.59 9.59
N ALA A 110 1.79 -13.25 9.61
CA ALA A 110 1.08 -12.46 8.61
C ALA A 110 2.07 -11.65 7.78
N CYS A 111 1.83 -11.59 6.47
CA CYS A 111 2.65 -10.85 5.52
C CYS A 111 1.77 -9.94 4.68
N ILE A 112 2.27 -8.74 4.38
CA ILE A 112 1.72 -7.82 3.39
C ILE A 112 2.69 -7.80 2.20
N LEU A 113 2.13 -7.90 1.00
CA LEU A 113 2.85 -7.79 -0.26
C LEU A 113 2.06 -6.91 -1.22
N GLY A 114 2.52 -5.67 -1.36
CA GLY A 114 1.87 -4.64 -2.17
C GLY A 114 2.90 -3.72 -2.83
N THR A 115 2.72 -2.40 -2.72
CA THR A 115 3.73 -1.41 -3.12
C THR A 115 5.04 -1.61 -2.35
N GLY A 116 4.96 -1.84 -1.05
CA GLY A 116 6.03 -2.33 -0.18
C GLY A 116 5.77 -3.74 0.31
N SER A 117 6.61 -4.26 1.20
CA SER A 117 6.41 -5.54 1.88
C SER A 117 6.69 -5.45 3.38
N ASN A 118 5.98 -6.25 4.16
CA ASN A 118 6.18 -6.34 5.61
C ASN A 118 5.70 -7.68 6.15
N SER A 119 6.22 -8.12 7.29
CA SER A 119 5.82 -9.37 7.91
C SER A 119 5.90 -9.31 9.43
N CYS A 120 5.06 -10.09 10.11
CA CYS A 120 5.07 -10.19 11.56
C CYS A 120 4.75 -11.58 12.08
N LEU A 121 5.18 -11.84 13.31
CA LEU A 121 4.68 -12.91 14.14
C LEU A 121 3.60 -12.36 15.06
N TYR A 122 2.42 -12.95 14.99
CA TYR A 122 1.22 -12.59 15.73
C TYR A 122 0.88 -13.70 16.72
N ASP A 123 0.48 -13.36 17.95
CA ASP A 123 0.17 -14.34 19.01
C ASP A 123 -1.32 -14.69 19.12
N GLY A 124 -2.17 -14.10 18.29
CA GLY A 124 -3.64 -14.18 18.33
C GLY A 124 -4.28 -12.91 18.88
N GLU A 125 -3.51 -11.97 19.44
CA GLU A 125 -4.01 -10.72 20.00
C GLU A 125 -3.21 -9.51 19.51
N ARG A 126 -1.87 -9.64 19.47
CA ARG A 126 -0.93 -8.56 19.12
C ARG A 126 0.26 -9.07 18.32
N ILE A 127 0.94 -8.14 17.66
CA ILE A 127 2.22 -8.41 17.01
C ILE A 127 3.30 -8.53 18.09
N ILE A 128 3.95 -9.69 18.19
CA ILE A 128 5.04 -9.94 19.13
C ILE A 128 6.42 -9.79 18.50
N LYS A 129 6.51 -9.91 17.16
CA LYS A 129 7.75 -9.65 16.41
C LYS A 129 7.43 -9.14 15.03
N ASN A 130 8.16 -8.12 14.60
CA ASN A 130 8.09 -7.58 13.25
C ASN A 130 9.51 -7.49 12.68
N VAL A 131 9.68 -7.96 11.45
CA VAL A 131 10.90 -7.71 10.67
C VAL A 131 10.74 -6.35 10.02
N ARG A 132 11.66 -5.42 10.31
CA ARG A 132 11.59 -4.06 9.76
C ARG A 132 11.64 -4.11 8.23
N SER A 133 10.64 -3.56 7.55
CA SER A 133 10.56 -3.53 6.08
C SER A 133 11.70 -2.72 5.43
N ALA A 134 12.27 -1.77 6.17
CA ALA A 134 13.34 -0.85 5.75
C ALA A 134 13.00 0.05 4.54
N GLY A 135 11.80 -0.06 3.96
CA GLY A 135 11.29 0.77 2.87
C GLY A 135 11.87 0.42 1.50
N TYR A 136 11.41 1.13 0.48
CA TYR A 136 11.65 0.80 -0.94
C TYR A 136 13.10 0.92 -1.42
N ILE A 137 13.98 1.58 -0.64
CA ILE A 137 15.42 1.70 -0.98
C ILE A 137 16.20 0.53 -0.40
N LEU A 138 16.05 0.26 0.90
CA LEU A 138 16.89 -0.67 1.66
C LEU A 138 16.23 -2.03 1.92
N GLY A 139 14.94 -2.19 1.58
CA GLY A 139 14.14 -3.38 1.87
C GLY A 139 12.98 -3.52 0.91
N ASP A 140 11.79 -3.81 1.46
CA ASP A 140 10.55 -4.09 0.73
C ASP A 140 10.72 -5.24 -0.29
N GLU A 141 11.49 -6.27 0.07
CA GLU A 141 11.84 -7.40 -0.79
C GLU A 141 10.58 -8.09 -1.32
N GLY A 142 10.58 -8.41 -2.61
CA GLY A 142 9.46 -9.03 -3.31
C GLY A 142 8.26 -8.12 -3.58
N SER A 143 8.29 -6.87 -3.12
CA SER A 143 7.21 -5.90 -3.35
C SER A 143 7.17 -5.39 -4.79
N GLY A 144 6.06 -4.72 -5.13
CA GLY A 144 5.92 -4.05 -6.42
C GLY A 144 7.01 -3.01 -6.67
N ALA A 145 7.39 -2.23 -5.65
CA ALA A 145 8.46 -1.24 -5.77
C ALA A 145 9.84 -1.90 -5.99
N ALA A 146 10.13 -2.99 -5.28
CA ALA A 146 11.39 -3.73 -5.44
C ALA A 146 11.48 -4.36 -6.84
N MET A 147 10.41 -4.99 -7.31
CA MET A 147 10.35 -5.57 -8.66
C MET A 147 10.45 -4.49 -9.74
N GLY A 148 9.69 -3.41 -9.63
CA GLY A 148 9.72 -2.30 -10.59
C GLY A 148 11.09 -1.64 -10.64
N ARG A 149 11.73 -1.38 -9.49
CA ARG A 149 13.08 -0.85 -9.41
C ARG A 149 14.10 -1.73 -10.14
N ARG A 150 14.05 -3.03 -9.91
CA ARG A 150 14.96 -3.98 -10.56
C ARG A 150 14.76 -3.97 -12.07
N PHE A 151 13.52 -4.09 -12.52
CA PHE A 151 13.18 -4.08 -13.94
C PHE A 151 13.64 -2.79 -14.62
N LEU A 152 13.28 -1.63 -14.07
CA LEU A 152 13.65 -0.33 -14.67
C LEU A 152 15.17 -0.13 -14.69
N SER A 153 15.89 -0.59 -13.67
CA SER A 153 17.36 -0.55 -13.66
C SER A 153 17.96 -1.36 -14.83
N ASP A 154 17.43 -2.55 -15.10
CA ASP A 154 17.89 -3.39 -16.19
C ASP A 154 17.45 -2.82 -17.56
N TYR A 155 16.23 -2.30 -17.66
CA TYR A 155 15.69 -1.64 -18.87
C TYR A 155 16.53 -0.41 -19.27
N LEU A 156 16.76 0.51 -18.35
CA LEU A 156 17.53 1.74 -18.60
C LEU A 156 19.01 1.50 -18.95
N LYS A 157 19.54 0.33 -18.58
CA LYS A 157 20.90 -0.10 -18.91
C LYS A 157 21.01 -0.99 -20.15
N ASN A 158 19.89 -1.18 -20.87
CA ASN A 158 19.81 -2.07 -22.03
C ASN A 158 20.20 -3.54 -21.71
N LEU A 159 19.90 -3.99 -20.49
CA LEU A 159 20.13 -5.38 -20.05
C LEU A 159 18.88 -6.27 -20.20
N THR A 160 17.73 -5.67 -20.51
CA THR A 160 16.46 -6.35 -20.74
C THR A 160 16.40 -6.90 -22.16
N PRO A 161 15.88 -8.13 -22.41
CA PRO A 161 15.65 -8.66 -23.74
C PRO A 161 14.83 -7.71 -24.62
N LYS A 162 15.15 -7.69 -25.93
CA LYS A 162 14.56 -6.71 -26.86
C LYS A 162 13.05 -6.82 -26.95
N ASP A 163 12.50 -8.01 -27.06
CA ASP A 163 11.06 -8.28 -27.12
C ASP A 163 10.32 -7.74 -25.89
N LEU A 164 10.95 -7.83 -24.73
CA LEU A 164 10.42 -7.29 -23.48
C LEU A 164 10.50 -5.75 -23.43
N CYS A 165 11.58 -5.17 -23.97
CA CYS A 165 11.71 -3.73 -24.14
C CYS A 165 10.63 -3.16 -25.07
N ASP A 166 10.41 -3.82 -26.21
CA ASP A 166 9.42 -3.43 -27.21
C ASP A 166 7.99 -3.47 -26.60
N ALA A 167 7.65 -4.55 -25.89
CA ALA A 167 6.38 -4.67 -25.19
C ALA A 167 6.19 -3.64 -24.07
N PHE A 168 7.26 -3.30 -23.34
CA PHE A 168 7.22 -2.26 -22.31
C PHE A 168 6.97 -0.89 -22.92
N HIS A 169 7.69 -0.55 -23.99
CA HIS A 169 7.53 0.72 -24.69
C HIS A 169 6.13 0.86 -25.29
N GLU A 170 5.60 -0.20 -25.90
CA GLU A 170 4.23 -0.20 -26.45
C GLU A 170 3.18 0.07 -25.37
N LYS A 171 3.35 -0.54 -24.19
CA LYS A 171 2.40 -0.42 -23.08
C LYS A 171 2.41 0.94 -22.40
N PHE A 172 3.59 1.46 -22.09
CA PHE A 172 3.70 2.68 -21.28
C PHE A 172 3.91 3.94 -22.11
N LYS A 173 4.50 3.82 -23.30
CA LYS A 173 4.81 4.96 -24.22
C LYS A 173 5.59 6.07 -23.52
N VAL A 174 6.49 5.72 -22.62
CA VAL A 174 7.33 6.63 -21.86
C VAL A 174 8.77 6.53 -22.30
N THR A 175 9.46 7.65 -22.28
CA THR A 175 10.91 7.75 -22.54
C THR A 175 11.73 7.41 -21.29
N PRO A 176 13.01 7.06 -21.43
CA PRO A 176 13.92 6.91 -20.29
C PRO A 176 13.97 8.13 -19.37
N ASP A 177 13.93 9.36 -19.94
CA ASP A 177 13.97 10.60 -19.16
C ASP A 177 12.69 10.81 -18.35
N GLU A 178 11.52 10.53 -18.93
CA GLU A 178 10.24 10.57 -18.20
C GLU A 178 10.18 9.53 -17.07
N ILE A 179 10.75 8.35 -17.27
CA ILE A 179 10.89 7.35 -16.20
C ILE A 179 11.75 7.89 -15.07
N MET A 180 12.93 8.45 -15.39
CA MET A 180 13.82 9.04 -14.41
C MET A 180 13.15 10.19 -13.66
N ASP A 181 12.48 11.09 -14.37
CA ASP A 181 11.74 12.21 -13.78
C ASP A 181 10.66 11.70 -12.79
N SER A 182 9.87 10.71 -13.19
CA SER A 182 8.81 10.13 -12.35
C SER A 182 9.30 9.52 -11.03
N ILE A 183 10.57 9.10 -10.98
CA ILE A 183 11.17 8.46 -9.80
C ILE A 183 11.90 9.48 -8.91
N TYR A 184 12.62 10.45 -9.52
CA TYR A 184 13.52 11.33 -8.77
C TYR A 184 12.92 12.70 -8.46
N ASN A 185 11.97 13.17 -9.25
CA ASN A 185 11.44 14.54 -9.12
C ASN A 185 9.97 14.58 -8.69
N HIS A 186 9.29 13.43 -8.59
CA HIS A 186 7.90 13.37 -8.15
C HIS A 186 7.73 12.79 -6.74
N PRO A 187 6.67 13.16 -6.00
CA PRO A 187 6.37 12.57 -4.70
C PRO A 187 5.99 11.09 -4.85
N PHE A 188 6.26 10.31 -3.81
CA PHE A 188 5.93 8.88 -3.74
C PHE A 188 6.61 8.00 -4.81
N PRO A 189 7.95 8.03 -4.94
CA PRO A 189 8.67 7.24 -5.92
C PRO A 189 8.41 5.72 -5.82
N ASN A 190 8.12 5.21 -4.62
CA ASN A 190 7.72 3.83 -4.41
C ASN A 190 6.43 3.45 -5.15
N ARG A 191 5.46 4.35 -5.27
CA ARG A 191 4.23 4.14 -6.06
C ARG A 191 4.56 4.06 -7.54
N SER A 192 5.35 5.00 -8.03
CA SER A 192 5.81 5.02 -9.43
C SER A 192 6.55 3.73 -9.78
N LEU A 193 7.51 3.31 -8.96
CA LEU A 193 8.21 2.03 -9.12
C LEU A 193 7.24 0.84 -9.16
N SER A 194 6.30 0.78 -8.22
CA SER A 194 5.34 -0.31 -8.11
C SER A 194 4.40 -0.41 -9.33
N THR A 195 4.08 0.70 -9.98
CA THR A 195 3.23 0.71 -11.18
C THR A 195 3.82 -0.16 -12.30
N PHE A 196 5.13 -0.14 -12.46
CA PHE A 196 5.82 -0.93 -13.49
C PHE A 196 5.84 -2.43 -13.20
N SER A 197 5.63 -2.85 -11.95
CA SER A 197 5.57 -4.28 -11.60
C SER A 197 4.35 -5.00 -12.20
N TYR A 198 3.27 -4.28 -12.48
CA TYR A 198 2.10 -4.85 -13.17
C TYR A 198 2.42 -5.33 -14.60
N PHE A 199 3.38 -4.68 -15.24
CA PHE A 199 3.88 -5.13 -16.54
C PHE A 199 4.53 -6.51 -16.42
N LEU A 200 5.38 -6.72 -15.42
CA LEU A 200 6.04 -8.00 -15.18
C LEU A 200 5.05 -9.14 -14.98
N LYS A 201 3.95 -8.88 -14.25
CA LYS A 201 2.87 -9.86 -14.11
C LYS A 201 2.24 -10.20 -15.47
N ALA A 202 1.96 -9.19 -16.29
CA ALA A 202 1.33 -9.40 -17.60
C ALA A 202 2.21 -10.22 -18.56
N VAL A 203 3.52 -9.92 -18.58
CA VAL A 203 4.45 -10.61 -19.50
C VAL A 203 4.99 -11.94 -18.94
N SER A 204 4.84 -12.22 -17.63
CA SER A 204 5.33 -13.46 -17.03
C SER A 204 4.72 -14.72 -17.66
N TYR A 205 3.48 -14.66 -18.10
CA TYR A 205 2.80 -15.76 -18.77
C TYR A 205 3.17 -15.89 -20.25
N THR A 206 3.43 -14.78 -20.94
CA THR A 206 3.65 -14.77 -22.40
C THR A 206 5.12 -14.86 -22.77
N HIS A 207 6.02 -14.30 -21.99
CA HIS A 207 7.45 -14.22 -22.33
C HIS A 207 8.33 -15.06 -21.38
N LEU A 208 8.13 -15.00 -20.06
CA LEU A 208 9.02 -15.66 -19.11
C LEU A 208 8.75 -17.17 -19.02
N ARG A 209 7.48 -17.62 -18.98
CA ARG A 209 7.14 -19.05 -18.93
C ARG A 209 7.36 -19.79 -20.27
N ALA A 210 7.25 -19.10 -21.39
CA ALA A 210 7.55 -19.72 -22.69
C ALA A 210 9.02 -20.13 -22.81
N HIS A 211 9.95 -19.45 -22.13
CA HIS A 211 11.36 -19.80 -22.08
C HIS A 211 11.68 -20.97 -21.13
N GLU A 212 10.88 -21.20 -20.08
CA GLU A 212 11.08 -22.33 -19.16
C GLU A 212 10.67 -23.67 -19.80
N THR A 213 9.63 -23.68 -20.61
CA THR A 213 9.18 -24.91 -21.32
C THR A 213 10.10 -25.35 -22.45
N GLY A 214 10.94 -24.44 -22.98
CA GLY A 214 11.93 -24.78 -24.03
C GLY A 214 13.24 -25.40 -23.52
N ARG A 215 13.47 -25.47 -22.19
CA ARG A 215 14.68 -26.06 -21.60
C ARG A 215 14.51 -27.46 -21.04
N ASN A 216 13.31 -28.01 -21.06
CA ASN A 216 12.99 -29.37 -20.55
C ASN A 216 12.49 -30.32 -21.61
N LEU A 217 12.95 -30.19 -22.88
CA LEU A 217 12.80 -31.18 -23.95
C LEU A 217 14.16 -31.64 -24.45
#